data_743050b8eeabc9feb3e1a2ac48f5d567
#
_entry.id   743050b8eeabc9feb3e1a2ac48f5d567
#
_cell.length_a   1.000
_cell.length_b   1.000
_cell.length_c   1.000
_cell.angle_alpha   90.00
_cell.angle_beta   90.00
_cell.angle_gamma   90.00
#
_symmetry.space_group_name_H-M   'P 1'
#
loop_
_entity.id
_entity.type
_entity.pdbx_description
1 polymer ?
#
loop_
_entity_poly.entity_id
_entity_poly.type
_entity_poly.pdbx_seq_one_letter_code
_entity_poly.pdbx_strand_id
1 'polypeptide(L)'
;MKLNFTSLLYFQRTAEMQHLTNAAESLHVAQPALSRMISGIEKELGVALFEQKGRNIKLTRDGEILLKHAKSFLAELDQLKTDLNESKNLQQMTVTLNIESAAQLIPVFLMKFRQEHPEAILDIRNRSLHHLHSQEMDLTLFSSNEPI
;
A
#
# COMPACT_ATOMS: atom_id res chain seq x y z
N MET A 1 -3.27 23.70 18.15
CA MET A 1 -2.68 22.55 17.41
C MET A 1 -3.65 22.26 16.28
N LYS A 2 -3.21 22.20 15.05
CA LYS A 2 -4.12 22.02 13.90
C LYS A 2 -4.44 20.55 13.68
N LEU A 3 -5.68 20.26 13.29
CA LEU A 3 -6.10 18.94 12.83
C LEU A 3 -5.21 18.53 11.64
N ASN A 4 -4.51 17.40 11.78
CA ASN A 4 -3.61 16.85 10.77
C ASN A 4 -3.60 15.32 10.81
N PHE A 5 -2.90 14.69 9.89
CA PHE A 5 -2.85 13.22 9.79
C PHE A 5 -2.38 12.54 11.08
N THR A 6 -1.33 13.06 11.71
CA THR A 6 -0.82 12.48 12.96
C THR A 6 -1.86 12.56 14.07
N SER A 7 -2.55 13.70 14.18
CA SER A 7 -3.60 13.86 15.19
C SER A 7 -4.82 12.97 14.92
N LEU A 8 -5.19 12.74 13.64
CA LEU A 8 -6.24 11.79 13.26
C LEU A 8 -5.85 10.34 13.57
N LEU A 9 -4.62 9.96 13.29
CA LEU A 9 -4.11 8.62 13.62
C LEU A 9 -4.15 8.37 15.14
N TYR A 10 -3.71 9.34 15.93
CA TYR A 10 -3.71 9.24 17.39
C TYR A 10 -5.14 9.21 17.95
N PHE A 11 -6.04 10.01 17.38
CA PHE A 11 -7.46 9.97 17.71
C PHE A 11 -8.05 8.59 17.39
N GLN A 12 -7.84 8.06 16.17
CA GLN A 12 -8.34 6.74 15.77
C GLN A 12 -7.85 5.66 16.75
N ARG A 13 -6.55 5.64 17.05
CA ARG A 13 -5.99 4.64 17.95
C ARG A 13 -6.58 4.72 19.35
N THR A 14 -6.80 5.95 19.85
CA THR A 14 -7.44 6.19 21.15
C THR A 14 -8.89 5.71 21.14
N ALA A 15 -9.62 5.96 20.06
CA ALA A 15 -11.00 5.54 19.88
C ALA A 15 -11.15 4.01 19.84
N GLU A 16 -10.23 3.31 19.19
CA GLU A 16 -10.21 1.84 19.12
C GLU A 16 -9.94 1.19 20.47
N MET A 17 -9.02 1.74 21.23
CA MET A 17 -8.63 1.18 22.53
C MET A 17 -9.55 1.58 23.69
N GLN A 18 -10.25 2.70 23.57
CA GLN A 18 -11.11 3.28 24.60
C GLN A 18 -10.42 3.42 25.99
N HIS A 19 -9.10 3.47 25.96
CA HIS A 19 -8.24 3.56 27.14
C HIS A 19 -7.00 4.40 26.83
N LEU A 20 -6.93 5.58 27.44
CA LEU A 20 -5.93 6.60 27.07
C LEU A 20 -4.48 6.15 27.34
N THR A 21 -4.23 5.43 28.43
CA THR A 21 -2.90 4.92 28.76
C THR A 21 -2.44 3.86 27.78
N ASN A 22 -3.30 2.86 27.48
CA ASN A 22 -2.96 1.80 26.54
C ASN A 22 -2.75 2.36 25.11
N ALA A 23 -3.56 3.34 24.72
CA ALA A 23 -3.38 4.03 23.44
C ALA A 23 -2.04 4.76 23.37
N ALA A 24 -1.66 5.47 24.43
CA ALA A 24 -0.38 6.17 24.50
C ALA A 24 0.81 5.19 24.41
N GLU A 25 0.76 4.09 25.11
CA GLU A 25 1.76 3.01 25.05
C GLU A 25 1.89 2.45 23.63
N SER A 26 0.76 2.13 22.99
CA SER A 26 0.75 1.60 21.62
C SER A 26 1.28 2.59 20.57
N LEU A 27 1.20 3.88 20.86
CA LEU A 27 1.68 4.97 20.02
C LEU A 27 3.11 5.41 20.39
N HIS A 28 3.71 4.81 21.41
CA HIS A 28 5.02 5.17 21.96
C HIS A 28 5.13 6.64 22.37
N VAL A 29 4.08 7.19 22.97
CA VAL A 29 4.04 8.58 23.47
C VAL A 29 3.65 8.63 24.95
N ALA A 30 3.99 9.73 25.62
CA ALA A 30 3.53 9.95 26.96
C ALA A 30 2.02 10.23 27.01
N GLN A 31 1.31 9.57 27.92
CA GLN A 31 -0.15 9.74 28.09
C GLN A 31 -0.59 11.22 28.20
N PRO A 32 0.13 12.12 28.94
CA PRO A 32 -0.23 13.54 28.98
C PRO A 32 -0.09 14.26 27.63
N ALA A 33 0.81 13.78 26.76
CA ALA A 33 0.96 14.34 25.42
C ALA A 33 -0.22 13.93 24.53
N LEU A 34 -0.63 12.65 24.58
CA LEU A 34 -1.80 12.17 23.86
C LEU A 34 -3.07 12.89 24.34
N SER A 35 -3.28 13.03 25.66
CA SER A 35 -4.42 13.74 26.24
C SER A 35 -4.49 15.20 25.72
N ARG A 36 -3.36 15.92 25.73
CA ARG A 36 -3.30 17.29 25.22
C ARG A 36 -3.60 17.36 23.72
N MET A 37 -3.21 16.35 22.95
CA MET A 37 -3.47 16.29 21.52
C MET A 37 -4.97 16.08 21.24
N ILE A 38 -5.63 15.15 21.95
CA ILE A 38 -7.07 14.95 21.86
C ILE A 38 -7.83 16.22 22.24
N SER A 39 -7.51 16.82 23.38
CA SER A 39 -8.12 18.10 23.81
C SER A 39 -7.87 19.23 22.81
N GLY A 40 -6.74 19.20 22.11
CA GLY A 40 -6.46 20.15 21.02
C GLY A 40 -7.39 19.99 19.82
N ILE A 41 -7.71 18.73 19.44
CA ILE A 41 -8.68 18.44 18.37
C ILE A 41 -10.08 18.89 18.80
N GLU A 42 -10.51 18.52 20.00
CA GLU A 42 -11.81 18.91 20.56
C GLU A 42 -12.00 20.43 20.58
N LYS A 43 -10.97 21.16 21.00
CA LYS A 43 -10.98 22.62 21.02
C LYS A 43 -11.07 23.22 19.62
N GLU A 44 -10.39 22.64 18.64
CA GLU A 44 -10.38 23.12 17.26
C GLU A 44 -11.72 22.88 16.58
N LEU A 45 -12.33 21.71 16.84
CA LEU A 45 -13.64 21.33 16.27
C LEU A 45 -14.82 21.90 17.08
N GLY A 46 -14.58 22.38 18.30
CA GLY A 46 -15.62 22.94 19.17
C GLY A 46 -16.58 21.87 19.74
N VAL A 47 -16.21 20.60 19.72
CA VAL A 47 -17.02 19.46 20.19
C VAL A 47 -16.21 18.52 21.06
N ALA A 48 -16.84 17.86 22.04
CA ALA A 48 -16.24 16.78 22.78
C ALA A 48 -16.27 15.49 21.94
N LEU A 49 -15.12 14.81 21.80
CA LEU A 49 -14.99 13.56 21.05
C LEU A 49 -15.06 12.34 21.96
N PHE A 50 -14.69 12.51 23.22
CA PHE A 50 -14.74 11.47 24.22
C PHE A 50 -15.49 11.94 25.48
N GLU A 51 -16.13 10.97 26.13
CA GLU A 51 -16.72 11.10 27.45
C GLU A 51 -16.08 10.15 28.44
N GLN A 52 -15.97 10.54 29.69
CA GLN A 52 -15.42 9.71 30.74
C GLN A 52 -16.44 8.62 31.16
N LYS A 53 -16.03 7.37 31.20
CA LYS A 53 -16.82 6.26 31.71
C LYS A 53 -16.02 5.43 32.71
N GLY A 54 -16.07 5.84 33.97
CA GLY A 54 -15.24 5.26 35.02
C GLY A 54 -13.76 5.49 34.77
N ARG A 55 -12.96 4.44 34.64
CA ARG A 55 -11.52 4.51 34.30
C ARG A 55 -11.25 4.57 32.80
N ASN A 56 -12.25 4.34 31.98
CA ASN A 56 -12.16 4.31 30.53
C ASN A 56 -12.77 5.57 29.91
N ILE A 57 -12.55 5.75 28.63
CA ILE A 57 -13.17 6.77 27.80
C ILE A 57 -14.04 6.10 26.74
N LYS A 58 -15.13 6.74 26.35
CA LYS A 58 -15.97 6.33 25.23
C LYS A 58 -16.08 7.46 24.22
N LEU A 59 -16.33 7.10 22.97
CA LEU A 59 -16.67 8.08 21.96
C LEU A 59 -18.03 8.71 22.24
N THR A 60 -18.11 10.01 22.03
CA THR A 60 -19.38 10.72 21.86
C THR A 60 -19.92 10.47 20.45
N ARG A 61 -21.13 10.94 20.15
CA ARG A 61 -21.68 10.93 18.79
C ARG A 61 -20.78 11.67 17.80
N ASP A 62 -20.21 12.81 18.20
CA ASP A 62 -19.29 13.59 17.36
C ASP A 62 -17.95 12.86 17.17
N GLY A 63 -17.48 12.15 18.22
CA GLY A 63 -16.34 11.25 18.12
C GLY A 63 -16.56 10.11 17.14
N GLU A 64 -17.75 9.50 17.10
CA GLU A 64 -18.08 8.44 16.12
C GLU A 64 -18.09 8.99 14.69
N ILE A 65 -18.62 10.19 14.48
CA ILE A 65 -18.57 10.87 13.17
C ILE A 65 -17.13 11.10 12.75
N LEU A 66 -16.30 11.66 13.62
CA LEU A 66 -14.89 11.90 13.31
C LEU A 66 -14.15 10.58 13.04
N LEU A 67 -14.42 9.52 13.81
CA LEU A 67 -13.78 8.22 13.63
C LEU A 67 -14.08 7.64 12.24
N LYS A 68 -15.32 7.73 11.79
CA LYS A 68 -15.71 7.28 10.45
C LYS A 68 -14.90 7.99 9.36
N HIS A 69 -14.81 9.33 9.44
CA HIS A 69 -14.03 10.11 8.48
C HIS A 69 -12.52 9.88 8.59
N ALA A 70 -11.99 9.79 9.81
CA ALA A 70 -10.57 9.51 10.04
C ALA A 70 -10.16 8.18 9.42
N LYS A 71 -10.95 7.12 9.57
CA LYS A 71 -10.71 5.81 8.94
C LYS A 71 -10.67 5.91 7.42
N SER A 72 -11.60 6.64 6.81
CA SER A 72 -11.61 6.84 5.35
C SER A 72 -10.38 7.59 4.86
N PHE A 73 -9.99 8.68 5.52
CA PHE A 73 -8.80 9.45 5.15
C PHE A 73 -7.49 8.66 5.30
N LEU A 74 -7.38 7.87 6.36
CA LEU A 74 -6.17 7.05 6.59
C LEU A 74 -6.09 5.89 5.59
N ALA A 75 -7.22 5.27 5.25
CA ALA A 75 -7.28 4.25 4.21
C ALA A 75 -6.93 4.81 2.82
N GLU A 76 -7.41 6.01 2.48
CA GLU A 76 -7.06 6.68 1.22
C GLU A 76 -5.57 6.99 1.13
N LEU A 77 -4.96 7.40 2.25
CA LEU A 77 -3.51 7.62 2.29
C LEU A 77 -2.71 6.32 2.07
N ASP A 78 -3.17 5.21 2.61
CA ASP A 78 -2.52 3.92 2.40
C ASP A 78 -2.72 3.41 0.97
N GLN A 79 -3.90 3.65 0.38
CA GLN A 79 -4.14 3.37 -1.04
C GLN A 79 -3.22 4.20 -1.94
N LEU A 80 -3.08 5.50 -1.67
CA LEU A 80 -2.15 6.36 -2.40
C LEU A 80 -0.71 5.82 -2.40
N LYS A 81 -0.23 5.32 -1.26
CA LYS A 81 1.11 4.70 -1.19
C LYS A 81 1.21 3.45 -2.06
N THR A 82 0.15 2.63 -2.08
CA THR A 82 0.06 1.44 -2.92
C THR A 82 0.11 1.82 -4.39
N ASP A 83 -0.72 2.76 -4.82
CA ASP A 83 -0.79 3.22 -6.21
C ASP A 83 0.55 3.80 -6.69
N LEU A 84 1.23 4.56 -5.82
CA LEU A 84 2.56 5.08 -6.13
C LEU A 84 3.64 3.98 -6.24
N ASN A 85 3.54 2.94 -5.42
CA ASN A 85 4.45 1.80 -5.52
C ASN A 85 4.18 0.97 -6.77
N GLU A 86 2.91 0.76 -7.12
CA GLU A 86 2.52 0.10 -8.36
C GLU A 86 2.99 0.90 -9.58
N SER A 87 2.82 2.23 -9.57
CA SER A 87 3.34 3.11 -10.62
C SER A 87 4.86 3.01 -10.79
N LYS A 88 5.62 2.90 -9.69
CA LYS A 88 7.07 2.65 -9.75
C LYS A 88 7.40 1.29 -10.33
N ASN A 89 6.61 0.27 -9.99
CA ASN A 89 6.81 -1.09 -10.52
C ASN A 89 6.43 -1.20 -12.00
N LEU A 90 5.43 -0.43 -12.45
CA LEU A 90 5.09 -0.31 -13.88
C LEU A 90 6.21 0.38 -14.69
N GLN A 91 6.99 1.26 -14.07
CA GLN A 91 8.20 1.83 -14.71
C GLN A 91 9.35 0.82 -14.83
N GLN A 92 9.27 -0.32 -14.15
CA GLN A 92 10.22 -1.44 -14.24
C GLN A 92 9.48 -2.72 -14.61
N MET A 93 8.68 -2.69 -15.69
CA MET A 93 8.04 -3.89 -16.21
C MET A 93 9.13 -4.88 -16.62
N THR A 94 9.26 -5.97 -15.87
CA THR A 94 10.15 -7.06 -16.23
C THR A 94 9.35 -8.07 -17.03
N VAL A 95 9.70 -8.24 -18.30
CA VAL A 95 9.13 -9.27 -19.17
C VAL A 95 10.06 -10.47 -19.15
N THR A 96 9.58 -11.61 -18.67
CA THR A 96 10.36 -12.86 -18.67
C THR A 96 10.08 -13.63 -19.95
N LEU A 97 11.10 -13.74 -20.81
CA LEU A 97 11.05 -14.46 -22.07
C LEU A 97 11.76 -15.80 -21.94
N ASN A 98 11.03 -16.90 -22.07
CA ASN A 98 11.64 -18.23 -22.18
C ASN A 98 11.85 -18.62 -23.63
N ILE A 99 13.08 -19.03 -23.98
CA ILE A 99 13.43 -19.38 -25.35
C ILE A 99 13.88 -20.83 -25.39
N GLU A 100 13.09 -21.69 -26.02
CA GLU A 100 13.41 -23.11 -26.14
C GLU A 100 14.12 -23.44 -27.45
N SER A 101 13.79 -22.80 -28.58
CA SER A 101 14.32 -23.19 -29.89
C SER A 101 14.29 -22.13 -30.99
N ALA A 102 14.32 -20.87 -30.71
CA ALA A 102 14.33 -19.82 -31.72
C ALA A 102 15.49 -18.83 -31.58
N ALA A 103 16.64 -19.31 -31.13
CA ALA A 103 17.80 -18.47 -30.78
C ALA A 103 18.23 -17.49 -31.89
N GLN A 104 18.00 -17.82 -33.16
CA GLN A 104 18.35 -16.96 -34.30
C GLN A 104 17.46 -15.72 -34.44
N LEU A 105 16.23 -15.73 -33.92
CA LEU A 105 15.30 -14.63 -33.99
C LEU A 105 15.41 -13.66 -32.80
N ILE A 106 16.14 -14.06 -31.75
CA ILE A 106 16.27 -13.29 -30.51
C ILE A 106 16.86 -11.91 -30.74
N PRO A 107 17.96 -11.72 -31.51
CA PRO A 107 18.57 -10.40 -31.68
C PRO A 107 17.60 -9.40 -32.34
N VAL A 108 16.84 -9.85 -33.33
CA VAL A 108 15.87 -9.01 -34.05
C VAL A 108 14.70 -8.64 -33.14
N PHE A 109 14.18 -9.59 -32.38
CA PHE A 109 13.12 -9.35 -31.40
C PHE A 109 13.58 -8.37 -30.31
N LEU A 110 14.77 -8.59 -29.75
CA LEU A 110 15.32 -7.74 -28.70
C LEU A 110 15.52 -6.28 -29.17
N MET A 111 16.04 -6.10 -30.38
CA MET A 111 16.21 -4.77 -30.93
C MET A 111 14.87 -4.04 -31.08
N LYS A 112 13.85 -4.73 -31.61
CA LYS A 112 12.53 -4.17 -31.81
C LYS A 112 11.82 -3.89 -30.50
N PHE A 113 11.85 -4.85 -29.57
CA PHE A 113 11.26 -4.71 -28.24
C PHE A 113 11.87 -3.54 -27.46
N ARG A 114 13.20 -3.38 -27.49
CA ARG A 114 13.88 -2.28 -26.81
C ARG A 114 13.62 -0.92 -27.43
N GLN A 115 13.35 -0.87 -28.75
CA GLN A 115 12.95 0.37 -29.42
C GLN A 115 11.53 0.81 -29.05
N GLU A 116 10.62 -0.15 -28.87
CA GLU A 116 9.21 0.11 -28.54
C GLU A 116 8.99 0.29 -27.02
N HIS A 117 9.82 -0.38 -26.17
CA HIS A 117 9.70 -0.40 -24.73
C HIS A 117 11.05 -0.16 -24.02
N PRO A 118 11.63 1.04 -24.11
CA PRO A 118 12.95 1.34 -23.56
C PRO A 118 13.00 1.22 -22.02
N GLU A 119 11.86 1.36 -21.36
CA GLU A 119 11.71 1.28 -19.90
C GLU A 119 11.60 -0.15 -19.37
N ALA A 120 11.29 -1.13 -20.22
CA ALA A 120 11.08 -2.52 -19.79
C ALA A 120 12.41 -3.26 -19.56
N ILE A 121 12.45 -4.03 -18.48
CA ILE A 121 13.54 -4.99 -18.21
C ILE A 121 13.16 -6.32 -18.86
N LEU A 122 13.99 -6.82 -19.76
CA LEU A 122 13.80 -8.12 -20.39
C LEU A 122 14.69 -9.16 -19.69
N ASP A 123 14.07 -10.11 -19.00
CA ASP A 123 14.73 -11.28 -18.41
C ASP A 123 14.59 -12.47 -19.36
N ILE A 124 15.74 -12.91 -19.92
CA ILE A 124 15.75 -13.99 -20.91
C ILE A 124 16.24 -15.27 -20.22
N ARG A 125 15.38 -16.30 -20.23
CA ARG A 125 15.68 -17.60 -19.67
C ARG A 125 15.67 -18.65 -20.77
N ASN A 126 16.58 -19.62 -20.65
CA ASN A 126 16.61 -20.81 -21.50
C ASN A 126 16.34 -22.02 -20.61
N ARG A 127 15.09 -22.41 -20.49
CA ARG A 127 14.67 -23.58 -19.70
C ARG A 127 13.73 -24.46 -20.53
N SER A 128 13.91 -25.77 -20.46
CA SER A 128 13.01 -26.73 -21.07
C SER A 128 11.61 -26.69 -20.43
N LEU A 129 10.57 -26.75 -21.25
CA LEU A 129 9.15 -26.69 -20.85
C LEU A 129 8.74 -27.75 -19.79
N HIS A 130 9.52 -28.84 -19.65
CA HIS A 130 9.23 -29.91 -18.70
C HIS A 130 9.39 -29.53 -17.22
N HIS A 131 9.97 -28.36 -16.90
CA HIS A 131 10.25 -27.91 -15.53
C HIS A 131 9.59 -26.59 -15.14
N LEU A 132 8.56 -26.14 -15.87
CA LEU A 132 7.98 -24.82 -15.69
C LEU A 132 6.62 -24.87 -15.01
N HIS A 133 6.51 -24.23 -13.86
CA HIS A 133 5.23 -23.82 -13.32
C HIS A 133 4.75 -22.57 -14.06
N SER A 134 3.50 -22.60 -14.52
CA SER A 134 2.85 -21.60 -15.37
C SER A 134 2.75 -20.17 -14.82
N GLN A 135 3.29 -19.91 -13.63
CA GLN A 135 3.24 -18.59 -12.96
C GLN A 135 4.53 -17.75 -13.09
N GLU A 136 5.57 -18.27 -13.73
CA GLU A 136 6.88 -17.59 -13.77
C GLU A 136 7.25 -16.97 -15.13
N MET A 137 6.32 -16.95 -16.11
CA MET A 137 6.64 -16.49 -17.46
C MET A 137 5.53 -15.70 -18.10
N ASP A 138 5.92 -14.60 -18.75
CA ASP A 138 5.00 -13.75 -19.51
C ASP A 138 4.90 -14.18 -20.97
N LEU A 139 5.97 -14.73 -21.55
CA LEU A 139 6.00 -15.17 -22.95
C LEU A 139 6.95 -16.35 -23.14
N THR A 140 6.53 -17.33 -23.95
CA THR A 140 7.39 -18.44 -24.39
C THR A 140 7.47 -18.50 -25.89
N LEU A 141 8.70 -18.48 -26.45
CA LEU A 141 8.98 -18.69 -27.84
C LEU A 141 9.44 -20.12 -28.08
N PHE A 142 8.73 -20.86 -28.90
CA PHE A 142 9.13 -22.18 -29.38
C PHE A 142 9.00 -22.27 -30.88
N SER A 143 9.80 -23.15 -31.52
CA SER A 143 9.60 -23.50 -32.93
C SER A 143 8.78 -24.78 -33.00
N SER A 144 7.71 -24.76 -33.79
CA SER A 144 6.94 -25.95 -34.13
C SER A 144 7.22 -26.32 -35.58
N ASN A 145 7.41 -27.62 -35.85
CA ASN A 145 7.49 -28.16 -37.22
C ASN A 145 6.13 -28.51 -37.76
N GLU A 146 5.05 -28.31 -36.99
CA GLU A 146 3.69 -28.54 -37.47
C GLU A 146 3.12 -27.26 -38.08
N PRO A 147 2.53 -27.30 -39.25
CA PRO A 147 1.83 -26.16 -39.86
C PRO A 147 0.61 -25.82 -38.97
N ILE A 148 0.44 -24.51 -38.73
CA ILE A 148 -0.71 -23.92 -38.03
C ILE A 148 -1.95 -24.06 -38.93
#